data_af07b644374f15bb21a8158005c858fb
#
_entry.id   af07b644374f15bb21a8158005c858fb
#
_cell.length_a   1.000
_cell.length_b   1.000
_cell.length_c   1.000
_cell.angle_alpha   90.00
_cell.angle_beta   90.00
_cell.angle_gamma   90.00
#
_symmetry.space_group_name_H-M   'P 1'
#
loop_
_entity.id
_entity.type
_entity.pdbx_description
1 polymer ?
#
loop_
_entity_poly.entity_id
_entity_poly.type
_entity_poly.pdbx_seq_one_letter_code
_entity_poly.pdbx_strand_id
1 'polypeptide(L)'
;MEFFDPHSDPKPGWVKAPTADGLLMDSHGDRIFGRYLSPALYKEGERRPVVIMCHGMPGQEQNIDLAQALRRAGCFVIYFWYRGVWGSHGNYSFSHQIEDVHTVVDYVRSGKTGLPIDTDEIYLFGHSMGGFASLNALATGLKVKKVFLLAPCNICYRQLFEKEKLAGLTKTKDSGYYKLERYTILEDELNEHEQDWYFPNLVERLPREIPYTILCGLQDTVCPGDTHVKPMLEKMQANGFDVTYMEYDDGHSFHASRLWLASTVLKAFQER
;
A
#
# COMPACT_ATOMS: atom_id res chain seq x y z
N MET A 1 -11.16 15.83 11.00
CA MET A 1 -12.37 15.20 10.39
C MET A 1 -12.86 14.11 11.32
N GLU A 2 -14.17 13.90 11.44
CA GLU A 2 -14.73 12.83 12.27
C GLU A 2 -14.78 11.53 11.48
N PHE A 3 -14.26 10.44 12.07
CA PHE A 3 -14.36 9.09 11.52
C PHE A 3 -15.44 8.32 12.29
N PHE A 4 -16.06 7.37 11.60
CA PHE A 4 -17.10 6.53 12.16
C PHE A 4 -16.53 5.19 12.64
N ASP A 5 -17.29 4.46 13.47
CA ASP A 5 -16.91 3.12 13.90
C ASP A 5 -16.83 2.16 12.69
N PRO A 6 -15.68 1.56 12.41
CA PRO A 6 -15.52 0.66 11.27
C PRO A 6 -16.25 -0.69 11.43
N HIS A 7 -16.70 -1.00 12.65
CA HIS A 7 -17.33 -2.27 13.01
C HIS A 7 -18.85 -2.20 13.10
N SER A 8 -19.45 -1.03 12.83
CA SER A 8 -20.91 -0.83 12.81
C SER A 8 -21.39 -0.38 11.44
N ASP A 9 -22.60 -0.76 11.10
CA ASP A 9 -23.28 -0.21 9.93
C ASP A 9 -23.77 1.21 10.21
N PRO A 10 -23.75 2.08 9.19
CA PRO A 10 -24.24 3.44 9.35
C PRO A 10 -25.74 3.47 9.66
N LYS A 11 -26.15 4.41 10.52
CA LYS A 11 -27.57 4.62 10.81
C LYS A 11 -28.29 5.16 9.58
N PRO A 12 -29.53 4.72 9.29
CA PRO A 12 -30.36 5.26 8.20
C PRO A 12 -30.50 6.79 8.30
N GLY A 13 -30.57 7.44 7.13
CA GLY A 13 -30.84 8.89 7.06
C GLY A 13 -29.66 9.75 6.59
N TRP A 14 -28.54 9.16 6.20
CA TRP A 14 -27.42 9.85 5.59
C TRP A 14 -27.54 9.87 4.04
N VAL A 15 -27.14 10.93 3.45
CA VAL A 15 -27.71 11.58 2.26
C VAL A 15 -27.45 10.87 0.93
N LYS A 16 -26.46 10.01 0.80
CA LYS A 16 -26.13 9.41 -0.49
C LYS A 16 -25.83 7.93 -0.34
N ALA A 17 -26.48 7.14 -1.18
CA ALA A 17 -26.18 5.71 -1.25
C ALA A 17 -24.69 5.51 -1.55
N PRO A 18 -23.98 4.66 -0.81
CA PRO A 18 -22.58 4.37 -1.07
C PRO A 18 -22.44 3.67 -2.41
N THR A 19 -21.38 4.00 -3.15
CA THR A 19 -21.07 3.44 -4.45
C THR A 19 -19.76 2.67 -4.41
N ALA A 20 -19.62 1.76 -5.35
CA ALA A 20 -18.37 1.09 -5.66
C ALA A 20 -18.33 0.86 -7.17
N ASP A 21 -17.22 1.25 -7.82
CA ASP A 21 -17.11 1.13 -9.27
C ASP A 21 -15.65 0.92 -9.69
N GLY A 22 -15.44 0.58 -10.96
CA GLY A 22 -14.14 0.42 -11.57
C GLY A 22 -13.48 1.76 -11.89
N LEU A 23 -12.16 1.77 -11.85
CA LEU A 23 -11.32 2.85 -12.33
C LEU A 23 -10.39 2.30 -13.41
N LEU A 24 -10.27 3.05 -14.51
CA LEU A 24 -9.26 2.80 -15.53
C LEU A 24 -8.34 4.01 -15.56
N MET A 25 -7.07 3.78 -15.22
CA MET A 25 -6.07 4.83 -15.13
C MET A 25 -4.99 4.57 -16.18
N ASP A 26 -4.47 5.61 -16.80
CA ASP A 26 -3.32 5.53 -17.68
C ASP A 26 -2.04 5.61 -16.85
N SER A 27 -1.19 4.61 -16.95
CA SER A 27 0.14 4.58 -16.37
C SER A 27 1.16 4.37 -17.47
N HIS A 28 1.82 5.46 -17.88
CA HIS A 28 2.86 5.44 -18.91
C HIS A 28 2.41 4.79 -20.25
N GLY A 29 1.14 5.03 -20.64
CA GLY A 29 0.53 4.49 -21.84
C GLY A 29 -0.14 3.11 -21.68
N ASP A 30 0.02 2.47 -20.54
CA ASP A 30 -0.67 1.24 -20.19
C ASP A 30 -1.89 1.53 -19.29
N ARG A 31 -2.96 0.75 -19.45
CA ARG A 31 -4.14 0.87 -18.60
C ARG A 31 -3.99 0.01 -17.36
N ILE A 32 -4.02 0.63 -16.20
CA ILE A 32 -4.14 -0.07 -14.92
C ILE A 32 -5.59 -0.06 -14.44
N PHE A 33 -6.03 -1.21 -13.95
CA PHE A 33 -7.36 -1.39 -13.40
C PHE A 33 -7.34 -1.17 -11.89
N GLY A 34 -8.32 -0.42 -11.41
CA GLY A 34 -8.57 -0.23 -9.99
C GLY A 34 -10.04 -0.20 -9.69
N ARG A 35 -10.37 -0.09 -8.43
CA ARG A 35 -11.73 0.12 -7.94
C ARG A 35 -11.74 1.16 -6.84
N TYR A 36 -12.83 1.91 -6.75
CA TYR A 36 -13.08 2.72 -5.57
C TYR A 36 -14.27 2.22 -4.77
N LEU A 37 -14.24 2.50 -3.50
CA LEU A 37 -15.36 2.40 -2.58
C LEU A 37 -15.63 3.80 -2.03
N SER A 38 -16.85 4.31 -2.20
CA SER A 38 -17.21 5.57 -1.53
C SER A 38 -17.49 5.33 -0.06
N PRO A 39 -17.36 6.35 0.81
CA PRO A 39 -17.76 6.25 2.20
C PRO A 39 -19.17 5.70 2.33
N ALA A 40 -19.40 4.89 3.37
CA ALA A 40 -20.75 4.41 3.69
C ALA A 40 -21.67 5.55 4.11
N LEU A 41 -21.07 6.62 4.65
CA LEU A 41 -21.75 7.84 5.07
C LEU A 41 -20.94 9.07 4.70
N TYR A 42 -21.54 10.02 4.01
CA TYR A 42 -21.05 11.39 3.87
C TYR A 42 -22.19 12.33 3.40
N LYS A 43 -22.05 13.58 3.71
CA LYS A 43 -23.04 14.61 3.32
C LYS A 43 -22.75 15.08 1.90
N GLU A 44 -23.81 15.52 1.20
CA GLU A 44 -23.65 16.13 -0.12
C GLU A 44 -22.74 17.37 -0.02
N GLY A 45 -21.76 17.46 -0.94
CA GLY A 45 -20.76 18.53 -0.95
C GLY A 45 -19.60 18.35 0.06
N GLU A 46 -19.68 17.38 0.94
CA GLU A 46 -18.56 17.05 1.86
C GLU A 46 -17.45 16.34 1.11
N ARG A 47 -16.21 16.84 1.27
CA ARG A 47 -15.01 16.12 0.83
C ARG A 47 -14.52 15.20 1.96
N ARG A 48 -14.10 14.00 1.59
CA ARG A 48 -13.63 12.97 2.53
C ARG A 48 -12.24 12.48 2.17
N PRO A 49 -11.44 12.02 3.15
CA PRO A 49 -10.12 11.47 2.89
C PRO A 49 -10.20 10.24 1.98
N VAL A 50 -9.09 9.93 1.34
CA VAL A 50 -8.92 8.70 0.56
C VAL A 50 -7.76 7.87 1.08
N VAL A 51 -7.97 6.56 1.18
CA VAL A 51 -6.92 5.57 1.42
C VAL A 51 -6.63 4.86 0.10
N ILE A 52 -5.39 4.97 -0.37
CA ILE A 52 -4.89 4.23 -1.53
C ILE A 52 -4.20 2.97 -1.01
N MET A 53 -4.68 1.81 -1.44
CA MET A 53 -4.22 0.51 -0.96
C MET A 53 -3.33 -0.16 -2.00
N CYS A 54 -2.05 -0.32 -1.64
CA CYS A 54 -1.02 -0.97 -2.45
C CYS A 54 -0.88 -2.42 -2.00
N HIS A 55 -1.25 -3.36 -2.89
CA HIS A 55 -1.24 -4.78 -2.58
C HIS A 55 0.14 -5.40 -2.60
N GLY A 56 0.28 -6.55 -1.93
CA GLY A 56 1.47 -7.40 -1.97
C GLY A 56 1.54 -8.26 -3.23
N MET A 57 2.56 -9.10 -3.29
CA MET A 57 2.75 -10.09 -4.36
C MET A 57 2.05 -11.40 -3.95
N PRO A 58 1.28 -12.06 -4.80
CA PRO A 58 1.00 -11.78 -6.21
C PRO A 58 -0.27 -10.94 -6.48
N GLY A 59 -0.79 -10.20 -5.52
CA GLY A 59 -1.97 -9.38 -5.70
C GLY A 59 -3.30 -10.09 -5.46
N GLN A 60 -3.29 -11.26 -4.83
CA GLN A 60 -4.49 -11.97 -4.40
C GLN A 60 -5.04 -11.36 -3.10
N GLU A 61 -4.14 -11.04 -2.16
CA GLU A 61 -4.50 -10.37 -0.91
C GLU A 61 -4.63 -8.87 -1.15
N GLN A 62 -5.85 -8.42 -1.35
CA GLN A 62 -6.20 -7.01 -1.58
C GLN A 62 -6.63 -6.29 -0.31
N ASN A 63 -6.70 -6.99 0.82
CA ASN A 63 -7.21 -6.44 2.07
C ASN A 63 -8.63 -5.82 1.92
N ILE A 64 -9.51 -6.49 1.18
CA ILE A 64 -10.86 -5.98 0.84
C ILE A 64 -11.73 -5.77 2.08
N ASP A 65 -11.60 -6.62 3.08
CA ASP A 65 -12.27 -6.49 4.37
C ASP A 65 -11.86 -5.20 5.10
N LEU A 66 -10.55 -4.88 5.06
CA LEU A 66 -10.03 -3.61 5.57
C LEU A 66 -10.55 -2.43 4.73
N ALA A 67 -10.59 -2.55 3.41
CA ALA A 67 -11.19 -1.55 2.53
C ALA A 67 -12.65 -1.27 2.91
N GLN A 68 -13.44 -2.31 3.21
CA GLN A 68 -14.82 -2.16 3.67
C GLN A 68 -14.91 -1.51 5.07
N ALA A 69 -13.99 -1.81 5.97
CA ALA A 69 -13.93 -1.15 7.28
C ALA A 69 -13.60 0.35 7.14
N LEU A 70 -12.63 0.70 6.32
CA LEU A 70 -12.23 2.09 6.05
C LEU A 70 -13.35 2.91 5.40
N ARG A 71 -14.10 2.32 4.45
CA ARG A 71 -15.26 3.00 3.87
C ARG A 71 -16.38 3.22 4.91
N ARG A 72 -16.65 2.25 5.80
CA ARG A 72 -17.59 2.44 6.90
C ARG A 72 -17.15 3.54 7.85
N ALA A 73 -15.84 3.66 8.07
CA ALA A 73 -15.26 4.74 8.85
C ALA A 73 -15.33 6.11 8.16
N GLY A 74 -15.72 6.18 6.90
CA GLY A 74 -15.96 7.44 6.19
C GLY A 74 -14.86 7.85 5.23
N CYS A 75 -13.96 6.95 4.85
CA CYS A 75 -12.96 7.20 3.80
C CYS A 75 -13.47 6.77 2.43
N PHE A 76 -13.05 7.47 1.38
CA PHE A 76 -12.90 6.83 0.09
C PHE A 76 -11.78 5.81 0.17
N VAL A 77 -11.91 4.70 -0.52
CA VAL A 77 -10.84 3.70 -0.63
C VAL A 77 -10.62 3.40 -2.10
N ILE A 78 -9.37 3.41 -2.52
CA ILE A 78 -8.96 3.00 -3.87
C ILE A 78 -7.98 1.86 -3.72
N TYR A 79 -8.28 0.73 -4.34
CA TYR A 79 -7.35 -0.37 -4.54
C TYR A 79 -7.23 -0.67 -6.02
N PHE A 80 -6.06 -1.09 -6.45
CA PHE A 80 -5.74 -1.23 -7.85
C PHE A 80 -4.78 -2.41 -8.07
N TRP A 81 -4.60 -2.81 -9.31
CA TRP A 81 -3.63 -3.81 -9.71
C TRP A 81 -2.55 -3.15 -10.54
N TYR A 82 -1.30 -3.43 -10.22
CA TYR A 82 -0.15 -2.91 -10.95
C TYR A 82 -0.14 -3.37 -12.41
N ARG A 83 0.60 -2.68 -13.28
CA ARG A 83 0.82 -3.12 -14.65
C ARG A 83 1.23 -4.59 -14.73
N GLY A 84 0.66 -5.31 -15.70
CA GLY A 84 0.94 -6.73 -15.91
C GLY A 84 0.37 -7.69 -14.86
N VAL A 85 -0.54 -7.24 -13.97
CA VAL A 85 -1.16 -8.04 -12.91
C VAL A 85 -2.69 -7.99 -13.03
N TRP A 86 -3.36 -9.15 -12.91
CA TRP A 86 -4.82 -9.28 -12.73
C TRP A 86 -5.71 -8.44 -13.67
N GLY A 87 -5.36 -8.30 -14.93
CA GLY A 87 -6.17 -7.58 -15.92
C GLY A 87 -5.73 -6.15 -16.18
N SER A 88 -4.76 -5.62 -15.46
CA SER A 88 -4.04 -4.42 -15.85
C SER A 88 -3.16 -4.70 -17.06
N HIS A 89 -3.06 -3.75 -17.99
CA HIS A 89 -2.23 -3.87 -19.17
C HIS A 89 -0.74 -3.70 -18.83
N GLY A 90 0.12 -3.76 -19.85
CA GLY A 90 1.55 -3.62 -19.70
C GLY A 90 2.24 -4.86 -19.16
N ASN A 91 3.43 -4.67 -18.63
CA ASN A 91 4.25 -5.71 -18.04
C ASN A 91 4.55 -5.37 -16.58
N TYR A 92 4.66 -6.40 -15.76
CA TYR A 92 5.02 -6.23 -14.34
C TYR A 92 6.53 -6.13 -14.20
N SER A 93 6.97 -5.17 -13.41
CA SER A 93 8.31 -5.07 -12.85
C SER A 93 8.27 -4.30 -11.52
N PHE A 94 9.36 -4.30 -10.77
CA PHE A 94 9.41 -3.55 -9.50
C PHE A 94 9.42 -2.04 -9.75
N SER A 95 10.12 -1.57 -10.78
CA SER A 95 10.09 -0.16 -11.20
C SER A 95 8.69 0.27 -11.60
N HIS A 96 7.99 -0.53 -12.40
CA HIS A 96 6.62 -0.24 -12.80
C HIS A 96 5.66 -0.20 -11.61
N GLN A 97 5.89 -1.03 -10.59
CA GLN A 97 5.09 -1.01 -9.37
C GLN A 97 5.21 0.32 -8.62
N ILE A 98 6.43 0.87 -8.56
CA ILE A 98 6.69 2.18 -7.95
C ILE A 98 6.00 3.30 -8.74
N GLU A 99 6.13 3.30 -10.05
CA GLU A 99 5.51 4.29 -10.95
C GLU A 99 3.98 4.25 -10.87
N ASP A 100 3.38 3.06 -10.76
CA ASP A 100 1.94 2.90 -10.67
C ASP A 100 1.37 3.49 -9.37
N VAL A 101 2.11 3.46 -8.26
CA VAL A 101 1.72 4.17 -7.03
C VAL A 101 1.65 5.68 -7.27
N HIS A 102 2.65 6.26 -7.95
CA HIS A 102 2.61 7.67 -8.36
C HIS A 102 1.39 7.95 -9.23
N THR A 103 1.17 7.14 -10.26
CA THR A 103 0.04 7.29 -11.20
C THR A 103 -1.30 7.34 -10.46
N VAL A 104 -1.55 6.44 -9.51
CA VAL A 104 -2.83 6.39 -8.79
C VAL A 104 -3.01 7.63 -7.91
N VAL A 105 -1.96 8.06 -7.20
CA VAL A 105 -2.03 9.28 -6.37
C VAL A 105 -2.25 10.52 -7.23
N ASP A 106 -1.56 10.64 -8.36
CA ASP A 106 -1.71 11.77 -9.28
C ASP A 106 -3.07 11.78 -9.97
N TYR A 107 -3.61 10.59 -10.29
CA TYR A 107 -4.97 10.47 -10.81
C TYR A 107 -6.00 10.99 -9.82
N VAL A 108 -5.84 10.69 -8.53
CA VAL A 108 -6.70 11.24 -7.46
C VAL A 108 -6.55 12.75 -7.37
N ARG A 109 -5.34 13.27 -7.32
CA ARG A 109 -5.07 14.72 -7.22
C ARG A 109 -5.57 15.51 -8.39
N SER A 110 -5.53 14.94 -9.58
CA SER A 110 -6.01 15.61 -10.79
C SER A 110 -7.53 15.83 -10.82
N GLY A 111 -8.28 15.25 -9.88
CA GLY A 111 -9.74 15.27 -9.86
C GLY A 111 -10.41 14.40 -10.93
N LYS A 112 -9.65 13.64 -11.71
CA LYS A 112 -10.18 12.75 -12.77
C LYS A 112 -11.09 11.65 -12.23
N THR A 113 -11.05 11.37 -10.94
CA THR A 113 -12.00 10.45 -10.29
C THR A 113 -13.43 10.96 -10.35
N GLY A 114 -13.66 12.26 -10.44
CA GLY A 114 -14.98 12.90 -10.30
C GLY A 114 -15.61 12.73 -8.90
N LEU A 115 -14.86 12.19 -7.93
CA LEU A 115 -15.32 11.93 -6.58
C LEU A 115 -14.99 13.12 -5.66
N PRO A 116 -15.81 13.41 -4.63
CA PRO A 116 -15.54 14.49 -3.69
C PRO A 116 -14.47 14.08 -2.66
N ILE A 117 -13.28 13.79 -3.15
CA ILE A 117 -12.11 13.45 -2.35
C ILE A 117 -11.43 14.74 -1.86
N ASP A 118 -11.01 14.73 -0.59
CA ASP A 118 -10.09 15.72 -0.05
C ASP A 118 -8.66 15.35 -0.46
N THR A 119 -8.11 16.08 -1.41
CA THR A 119 -6.77 15.78 -1.96
C THR A 119 -5.62 16.15 -1.04
N ASP A 120 -5.89 16.87 0.06
CA ASP A 120 -4.92 17.13 1.13
C ASP A 120 -4.88 15.99 2.16
N GLU A 121 -5.89 15.11 2.13
CA GLU A 121 -6.05 13.96 3.03
C GLU A 121 -5.93 12.62 2.26
N ILE A 122 -4.84 12.44 1.52
CA ILE A 122 -4.47 11.20 0.85
C ILE A 122 -3.61 10.37 1.81
N TYR A 123 -4.09 9.18 2.15
CA TYR A 123 -3.41 8.21 3.00
C TYR A 123 -2.96 7.01 2.15
N LEU A 124 -1.77 6.49 2.45
CA LEU A 124 -1.20 5.35 1.74
C LEU A 124 -1.16 4.14 2.68
N PHE A 125 -1.72 3.05 2.23
CA PHE A 125 -1.61 1.75 2.88
C PHE A 125 -0.83 0.79 1.97
N GLY A 126 0.29 0.26 2.45
CA GLY A 126 1.11 -0.70 1.71
C GLY A 126 1.28 -2.00 2.46
N HIS A 127 0.88 -3.14 1.86
CA HIS A 127 1.08 -4.47 2.41
C HIS A 127 2.19 -5.21 1.66
N SER A 128 3.16 -5.79 2.39
CA SER A 128 4.20 -6.63 1.79
C SER A 128 4.97 -5.90 0.68
N MET A 129 4.93 -6.39 -0.56
CA MET A 129 5.47 -5.71 -1.75
C MET A 129 4.83 -4.34 -2.00
N GLY A 130 3.57 -4.14 -1.62
CA GLY A 130 2.95 -2.83 -1.64
C GLY A 130 3.62 -1.85 -0.66
N GLY A 131 4.18 -2.35 0.43
CA GLY A 131 5.02 -1.56 1.33
C GLY A 131 6.35 -1.15 0.70
N PHE A 132 6.99 -2.05 -0.07
CA PHE A 132 8.16 -1.72 -0.88
C PHE A 132 7.85 -0.62 -1.90
N ALA A 133 6.78 -0.79 -2.69
CA ALA A 133 6.39 0.19 -3.70
C ALA A 133 6.07 1.55 -3.07
N SER A 134 5.35 1.56 -1.94
CA SER A 134 4.99 2.78 -1.21
C SER A 134 6.22 3.54 -0.71
N LEU A 135 7.18 2.86 -0.06
CA LEU A 135 8.40 3.49 0.44
C LEU A 135 9.26 4.04 -0.69
N ASN A 136 9.43 3.31 -1.79
CA ASN A 136 10.18 3.78 -2.94
C ASN A 136 9.49 4.94 -3.66
N ALA A 137 8.16 4.93 -3.79
CA ALA A 137 7.42 6.05 -4.34
C ALA A 137 7.58 7.32 -3.47
N LEU A 138 7.55 7.18 -2.14
CA LEU A 138 7.84 8.29 -1.23
C LEU A 138 9.27 8.82 -1.38
N ALA A 139 10.25 7.92 -1.49
CA ALA A 139 11.66 8.28 -1.68
C ALA A 139 11.94 8.95 -3.04
N THR A 140 11.04 8.78 -4.01
CA THR A 140 11.07 9.44 -5.33
C THR A 140 10.12 10.65 -5.42
N GLY A 141 9.65 11.17 -4.27
CA GLY A 141 8.97 12.46 -4.19
C GLY A 141 7.43 12.38 -4.15
N LEU A 142 6.84 11.19 -3.99
CA LEU A 142 5.41 11.07 -3.77
C LEU A 142 5.00 11.83 -2.50
N LYS A 143 3.93 12.61 -2.60
CA LYS A 143 3.41 13.36 -1.45
C LYS A 143 2.10 12.73 -0.99
N VAL A 144 2.00 12.39 0.29
CA VAL A 144 0.77 11.92 0.93
C VAL A 144 0.72 12.48 2.36
N LYS A 145 -0.41 12.37 3.02
CA LYS A 145 -0.59 12.90 4.38
C LYS A 145 -0.04 11.96 5.44
N LYS A 146 -0.23 10.65 5.25
CA LYS A 146 0.15 9.59 6.20
C LYS A 146 0.40 8.28 5.48
N VAL A 147 1.21 7.43 6.11
CA VAL A 147 1.56 6.11 5.58
C VAL A 147 1.34 5.04 6.65
N PHE A 148 0.68 3.97 6.28
CA PHE A 148 0.60 2.74 7.05
C PHE A 148 1.22 1.58 6.25
N LEU A 149 2.21 0.92 6.84
CA LEU A 149 2.90 -0.21 6.24
C LEU A 149 2.62 -1.48 7.04
N LEU A 150 2.00 -2.45 6.39
CA LEU A 150 1.73 -3.77 6.94
C LEU A 150 2.76 -4.76 6.42
N ALA A 151 3.58 -5.31 7.30
CA ALA A 151 4.61 -6.30 6.97
C ALA A 151 5.39 -5.95 5.68
N PRO A 152 5.96 -4.72 5.55
CA PRO A 152 6.57 -4.27 4.31
C PRO A 152 7.78 -5.14 3.94
N CYS A 153 7.87 -5.53 2.68
CA CYS A 153 8.89 -6.42 2.17
C CYS A 153 10.12 -5.65 1.66
N ASN A 154 11.24 -5.75 2.36
CA ASN A 154 12.53 -5.24 1.88
C ASN A 154 13.15 -6.23 0.91
N ILE A 155 12.85 -6.10 -0.39
CA ILE A 155 13.28 -7.05 -1.42
C ILE A 155 14.79 -7.05 -1.67
N CYS A 156 15.48 -5.99 -1.28
CA CYS A 156 16.94 -5.85 -1.40
C CYS A 156 17.69 -6.31 -0.15
N TYR A 157 17.01 -6.98 0.77
CA TYR A 157 17.69 -7.61 1.89
C TYR A 157 18.48 -8.84 1.40
N ARG A 158 19.81 -8.83 1.54
CA ARG A 158 20.73 -9.82 0.93
C ARG A 158 20.37 -11.27 1.19
N GLN A 159 19.80 -11.61 2.35
CA GLN A 159 19.36 -12.96 2.65
C GLN A 159 18.11 -13.41 1.88
N LEU A 160 17.39 -12.48 1.19
CA LEU A 160 16.33 -12.81 0.27
C LEU A 160 16.86 -13.42 -1.04
N PHE A 161 18.13 -13.23 -1.36
CA PHE A 161 18.79 -13.72 -2.56
C PHE A 161 19.47 -15.08 -2.39
N GLU A 162 19.30 -15.76 -1.27
CA GLU A 162 19.69 -17.16 -1.16
C GLU A 162 18.89 -18.02 -2.14
N LYS A 163 19.50 -19.08 -2.67
CA LYS A 163 18.93 -19.94 -3.74
C LYS A 163 17.47 -20.36 -3.54
N GLU A 164 17.04 -20.55 -2.30
CA GLU A 164 15.66 -20.95 -1.97
C GLU A 164 14.64 -19.84 -2.21
N LYS A 165 15.05 -18.58 -2.08
CA LYS A 165 14.18 -17.42 -2.31
C LYS A 165 14.11 -17.03 -3.79
N LEU A 166 15.18 -17.27 -4.53
CA LEU A 166 15.14 -17.24 -6.01
C LEU A 166 14.15 -18.28 -6.54
N ALA A 167 14.08 -19.47 -5.91
CA ALA A 167 13.08 -20.49 -6.25
C ALA A 167 11.64 -19.99 -6.00
N GLY A 168 11.40 -19.21 -4.93
CA GLY A 168 10.13 -18.56 -4.65
C GLY A 168 9.75 -17.54 -5.73
N LEU A 169 10.69 -16.70 -6.14
CA LEU A 169 10.48 -15.74 -7.22
C LEU A 169 10.24 -16.44 -8.57
N THR A 170 10.98 -17.51 -8.87
CA THR A 170 10.77 -18.35 -10.04
C THR A 170 9.36 -18.96 -10.05
N LYS A 171 8.93 -19.56 -8.94
CA LYS A 171 7.58 -20.10 -8.80
C LYS A 171 6.51 -19.03 -9.01
N THR A 172 6.76 -17.84 -8.52
CA THR A 172 5.86 -16.68 -8.71
C THR A 172 5.78 -16.28 -10.17
N LYS A 173 6.91 -16.19 -10.88
CA LYS A 173 6.97 -15.89 -12.32
C LYS A 173 6.22 -16.94 -13.16
N ASP A 174 6.38 -18.21 -12.82
CA ASP A 174 5.74 -19.35 -13.50
C ASP A 174 4.25 -19.50 -13.15
N SER A 175 3.75 -18.76 -12.18
CA SER A 175 2.35 -18.85 -11.72
C SER A 175 1.30 -18.39 -12.75
N GLY A 176 1.72 -17.62 -13.75
CA GLY A 176 0.81 -16.97 -14.73
C GLY A 176 0.08 -15.74 -14.19
N TYR A 177 0.35 -15.30 -12.96
CA TYR A 177 -0.25 -14.09 -12.39
C TYR A 177 0.37 -12.80 -12.91
N TYR A 178 1.61 -12.87 -13.43
CA TYR A 178 2.36 -11.73 -13.91
C TYR A 178 2.65 -11.84 -15.39
N LYS A 179 2.40 -10.78 -16.12
CA LYS A 179 2.92 -10.60 -17.46
C LYS A 179 4.26 -9.88 -17.36
N LEU A 180 5.34 -10.57 -17.61
CA LEU A 180 6.69 -10.04 -17.61
C LEU A 180 7.12 -9.69 -19.04
N GLU A 181 7.92 -8.64 -19.19
CA GLU A 181 8.55 -8.30 -20.47
C GLU A 181 9.58 -9.37 -20.88
N ARG A 182 10.40 -9.78 -19.92
CA ARG A 182 11.36 -10.87 -20.02
C ARG A 182 11.45 -11.61 -18.69
N TYR A 183 11.81 -12.89 -18.76
CA TYR A 183 11.80 -13.75 -17.56
C TYR A 183 12.75 -13.27 -16.45
N THR A 184 13.87 -12.63 -16.81
CA THR A 184 14.90 -12.16 -15.86
C THR A 184 14.67 -10.74 -15.35
N ILE A 185 13.59 -10.06 -15.76
CA ILE A 185 13.41 -8.63 -15.44
C ILE A 185 13.49 -8.31 -13.95
N LEU A 186 12.94 -9.17 -13.12
CA LEU A 186 12.89 -8.91 -11.69
C LEU A 186 14.27 -9.04 -11.04
N GLU A 187 15.05 -10.04 -11.45
CA GLU A 187 16.43 -10.21 -10.99
C GLU A 187 17.34 -9.09 -11.51
N ASP A 188 17.15 -8.69 -12.76
CA ASP A 188 17.94 -7.63 -13.40
C ASP A 188 17.74 -6.31 -12.64
N GLU A 189 16.47 -5.94 -12.36
CA GLU A 189 16.15 -4.73 -11.58
C GLU A 189 16.69 -4.79 -10.14
N LEU A 190 16.61 -5.96 -9.48
CA LEU A 190 17.15 -6.11 -8.13
C LEU A 190 18.67 -5.93 -8.11
N ASN A 191 19.38 -6.45 -9.11
CA ASN A 191 20.83 -6.27 -9.22
C ASN A 191 21.20 -4.81 -9.51
N GLU A 192 20.42 -4.13 -10.36
CA GLU A 192 20.63 -2.73 -10.73
C GLU A 192 20.39 -1.78 -9.56
N HIS A 193 19.32 -2.02 -8.80
CA HIS A 193 18.82 -1.12 -7.78
C HIS A 193 19.03 -1.61 -6.33
N GLU A 194 19.86 -2.64 -6.10
CA GLU A 194 20.06 -3.24 -4.77
C GLU A 194 20.27 -2.20 -3.67
N GLN A 195 21.12 -1.20 -3.90
CA GLN A 195 21.43 -0.18 -2.92
C GLN A 195 20.35 0.90 -2.85
N ASP A 196 19.74 1.24 -3.97
CA ASP A 196 18.76 2.31 -4.07
C ASP A 196 17.43 1.94 -3.41
N TRP A 197 17.05 0.67 -3.49
CA TRP A 197 15.80 0.16 -2.95
C TRP A 197 15.93 -0.51 -1.58
N TYR A 198 17.16 -0.65 -1.07
CA TYR A 198 17.38 -1.17 0.27
C TYR A 198 16.79 -0.22 1.32
N PHE A 199 15.84 -0.69 2.12
CA PHE A 199 15.05 0.16 3.02
C PHE A 199 15.87 1.11 3.91
N PRO A 200 16.97 0.71 4.57
CA PRO A 200 17.79 1.63 5.33
C PRO A 200 18.38 2.77 4.49
N ASN A 201 18.63 2.55 3.20
CA ASN A 201 19.16 3.58 2.31
C ASN A 201 18.08 4.55 1.81
N LEU A 202 16.78 4.14 1.84
CA LEU A 202 15.68 5.03 1.51
C LEU A 202 15.51 6.17 2.54
N VAL A 203 15.88 5.95 3.80
CA VAL A 203 15.62 6.88 4.92
C VAL A 203 16.08 8.30 4.62
N GLU A 204 17.17 8.48 3.90
CA GLU A 204 17.69 9.81 3.55
C GLU A 204 16.82 10.57 2.54
N ARG A 205 15.99 9.84 1.78
CA ARG A 205 15.11 10.36 0.71
C ARG A 205 13.65 10.38 1.11
N LEU A 206 13.27 9.75 2.23
CA LEU A 206 11.89 9.74 2.71
C LEU A 206 11.47 11.12 3.25
N PRO A 207 10.20 11.54 3.02
CA PRO A 207 9.68 12.76 3.62
C PRO A 207 9.61 12.64 5.16
N ARG A 208 10.18 13.60 5.89
CA ARG A 208 10.23 13.59 7.36
C ARG A 208 8.99 14.20 8.01
N GLU A 209 8.26 14.99 7.25
CA GLU A 209 7.11 15.77 7.71
C GLU A 209 5.81 14.98 7.83
N ILE A 210 5.81 13.72 7.44
CA ILE A 210 4.61 12.86 7.51
C ILE A 210 4.81 11.76 8.55
N PRO A 211 3.72 11.34 9.26
CA PRO A 211 3.79 10.22 10.18
C PRO A 211 3.80 8.88 9.43
N TYR A 212 4.60 7.96 9.93
CA TYR A 212 4.68 6.56 9.49
C TYR A 212 4.16 5.64 10.59
N THR A 213 3.31 4.71 10.22
CA THR A 213 2.94 3.59 11.09
C THR A 213 3.37 2.29 10.41
N ILE A 214 4.13 1.47 11.10
CA ILE A 214 4.64 0.20 10.60
C ILE A 214 4.20 -0.91 11.55
N LEU A 215 3.54 -1.92 11.02
CA LEU A 215 3.06 -3.09 11.77
C LEU A 215 3.64 -4.37 11.17
N CYS A 216 4.24 -5.20 12.01
CA CYS A 216 4.80 -6.51 11.65
C CYS A 216 4.15 -7.63 12.47
N GLY A 217 4.02 -8.81 11.86
CA GLY A 217 3.57 -10.01 12.55
C GLY A 217 4.74 -10.70 13.25
N LEU A 218 4.56 -11.09 14.51
CA LEU A 218 5.58 -11.86 15.26
C LEU A 218 5.79 -13.27 14.69
N GLN A 219 4.76 -13.82 14.02
CA GLN A 219 4.81 -15.11 13.34
C GLN A 219 5.06 -15.00 11.83
N ASP A 220 5.43 -13.80 11.34
CA ASP A 220 5.70 -13.59 9.93
C ASP A 220 7.00 -14.25 9.49
N THR A 221 6.89 -15.30 8.67
CA THR A 221 8.02 -16.01 8.07
C THR A 221 8.34 -15.57 6.64
N VAL A 222 7.51 -14.67 6.07
CA VAL A 222 7.69 -14.13 4.72
C VAL A 222 8.55 -12.87 4.75
N CYS A 223 8.17 -11.90 5.58
CA CYS A 223 8.89 -10.65 5.79
C CYS A 223 9.07 -10.38 7.29
N PRO A 224 9.90 -11.16 8.01
CA PRO A 224 10.12 -10.96 9.43
C PRO A 224 10.56 -9.54 9.74
N GLY A 225 9.91 -8.90 10.73
CA GLY A 225 10.18 -7.50 11.08
C GLY A 225 11.63 -7.22 11.45
N ASP A 226 12.30 -8.17 12.12
CA ASP A 226 13.70 -8.05 12.53
C ASP A 226 14.65 -7.83 11.37
N THR A 227 14.39 -8.44 10.23
CA THR A 227 15.26 -8.38 9.06
C THR A 227 14.81 -7.38 8.01
N HIS A 228 13.49 -7.25 7.80
CA HIS A 228 12.95 -6.40 6.75
C HIS A 228 12.74 -4.95 7.20
N VAL A 229 12.47 -4.71 8.50
CA VAL A 229 11.99 -3.41 8.98
C VAL A 229 12.92 -2.79 10.01
N LYS A 230 13.37 -3.52 11.03
CA LYS A 230 14.13 -2.95 12.16
C LYS A 230 15.37 -2.17 11.74
N PRO A 231 16.19 -2.60 10.75
CA PRO A 231 17.34 -1.79 10.30
C PRO A 231 16.96 -0.42 9.73
N MET A 232 15.80 -0.32 9.04
CA MET A 232 15.27 0.96 8.57
C MET A 232 14.69 1.77 9.74
N LEU A 233 13.95 1.14 10.63
CA LEU A 233 13.33 1.76 11.79
C LEU A 233 14.36 2.45 12.69
N GLU A 234 15.46 1.77 13.02
CA GLU A 234 16.56 2.33 13.80
C GLU A 234 17.12 3.61 13.15
N LYS A 235 17.32 3.59 11.82
CA LYS A 235 17.80 4.75 11.08
C LYS A 235 16.74 5.87 11.03
N MET A 236 15.45 5.56 10.88
CA MET A 236 14.37 6.55 10.94
C MET A 236 14.31 7.22 12.31
N GLN A 237 14.35 6.46 13.39
CA GLN A 237 14.33 6.98 14.77
C GLN A 237 15.55 7.86 15.05
N ALA A 238 16.76 7.43 14.65
CA ALA A 238 17.99 8.20 14.80
C ALA A 238 17.96 9.54 14.02
N ASN A 239 17.17 9.62 12.95
CA ASN A 239 16.98 10.82 12.14
C ASN A 239 15.73 11.64 12.50
N GLY A 240 15.03 11.32 13.60
CA GLY A 240 13.92 12.11 14.13
C GLY A 240 12.62 12.02 13.29
N PHE A 241 12.39 10.90 12.61
CA PHE A 241 11.11 10.66 11.93
C PHE A 241 10.00 10.46 12.94
N ASP A 242 8.79 10.92 12.60
CA ASP A 242 7.56 10.54 13.30
C ASP A 242 7.16 9.12 12.85
N VAL A 243 7.66 8.10 13.55
CA VAL A 243 7.43 6.69 13.22
C VAL A 243 6.92 5.92 14.43
N THR A 244 5.75 5.29 14.27
CA THR A 244 5.17 4.33 15.21
C THR A 244 5.43 2.93 14.68
N TYR A 245 6.11 2.10 15.46
CA TYR A 245 6.34 0.69 15.16
C TYR A 245 5.56 -0.20 16.12
N MET A 246 4.90 -1.20 15.58
CA MET A 246 4.12 -2.18 16.34
C MET A 246 4.42 -3.60 15.87
N GLU A 247 4.39 -4.53 16.80
CA GLU A 247 4.38 -5.97 16.53
C GLU A 247 3.12 -6.59 17.11
N TYR A 248 2.58 -7.59 16.43
CA TYR A 248 1.39 -8.31 16.91
C TYR A 248 1.54 -9.81 16.66
N ASP A 249 0.92 -10.61 17.51
CA ASP A 249 0.99 -12.09 17.45
C ASP A 249 0.09 -12.63 16.33
N ASP A 250 0.56 -12.47 15.09
CA ASP A 250 -0.09 -12.95 13.87
C ASP A 250 0.97 -13.16 12.77
N GLY A 251 0.58 -13.77 11.66
CA GLY A 251 1.43 -13.98 10.49
C GLY A 251 1.45 -12.81 9.51
N HIS A 252 2.01 -13.03 8.32
CA HIS A 252 2.26 -12.02 7.28
C HIS A 252 1.03 -11.20 6.87
N SER A 253 -0.13 -11.83 6.76
CA SER A 253 -1.37 -11.20 6.29
C SER A 253 -2.39 -10.90 7.40
N PHE A 254 -2.03 -11.13 8.65
CA PHE A 254 -2.90 -10.87 9.81
C PHE A 254 -4.28 -11.53 9.72
N HIS A 255 -4.34 -12.77 9.23
CA HIS A 255 -5.59 -13.45 8.98
C HIS A 255 -6.40 -13.77 10.24
N ALA A 256 -5.75 -13.91 11.39
CA ALA A 256 -6.41 -14.18 12.66
C ALA A 256 -6.99 -12.94 13.34
N SER A 257 -6.50 -11.73 13.01
CA SER A 257 -6.78 -10.49 13.75
C SER A 257 -7.30 -9.34 12.87
N ARG A 258 -8.13 -9.66 11.86
CA ARG A 258 -8.62 -8.69 10.86
C ARG A 258 -9.40 -7.51 11.46
N LEU A 259 -10.23 -7.73 12.49
CA LEU A 259 -10.99 -6.65 13.14
C LEU A 259 -10.05 -5.72 13.94
N TRP A 260 -9.09 -6.30 14.65
CA TRP A 260 -8.06 -5.54 15.36
C TRP A 260 -7.21 -4.73 14.37
N LEU A 261 -6.79 -5.33 13.25
CA LEU A 261 -6.04 -4.66 12.21
C LEU A 261 -6.81 -3.44 11.66
N ALA A 262 -8.10 -3.62 11.35
CA ALA A 262 -8.94 -2.53 10.84
C ALA A 262 -9.01 -1.34 11.82
N SER A 263 -9.18 -1.62 13.12
CA SER A 263 -9.17 -0.60 14.18
C SER A 263 -7.81 0.08 14.28
N THR A 264 -6.72 -0.68 14.19
CA THR A 264 -5.36 -0.16 14.29
C THR A 264 -5.01 0.74 13.12
N VAL A 265 -5.34 0.35 11.89
CA VAL A 265 -5.13 1.17 10.69
C VAL A 265 -5.93 2.46 10.76
N LEU A 266 -7.20 2.37 11.16
CA LEU A 266 -8.05 3.54 11.30
C LEU A 266 -7.50 4.52 12.36
N LYS A 267 -7.10 4.01 13.52
CA LYS A 267 -6.49 4.80 14.59
C LYS A 267 -5.24 5.55 14.08
N ALA A 268 -4.35 4.88 13.37
CA ALA A 268 -3.16 5.49 12.79
C ALA A 268 -3.49 6.64 11.81
N PHE A 269 -4.58 6.53 11.05
CA PHE A 269 -5.02 7.60 10.16
C PHE A 269 -5.75 8.74 10.90
N GLN A 270 -6.32 8.49 12.07
CA GLN A 270 -7.00 9.49 12.90
C GLN A 270 -6.02 10.34 13.73
N GLU A 271 -4.99 9.73 14.28
CA GLU A 271 -3.99 10.39 15.12
C GLU A 271 -3.21 11.43 14.30
N ARG A 272 -2.90 12.58 14.94
CA ARG A 272 -2.18 13.70 14.32
C ARG A 272 -0.69 13.48 14.33
#